data_42a1d2ee1d58513e53595242b890ac01
#
_entry.id   42a1d2ee1d58513e53595242b890ac01
#
_cell.length_a   1.000
_cell.length_b   1.000
_cell.length_c   1.000
_cell.angle_alpha   90.00
_cell.angle_beta   90.00
_cell.angle_gamma   90.00
#
_symmetry.space_group_name_H-M   'P 1'
#
loop_
_entity.id
_entity.type
_entity.pdbx_description
1 polymer ?
#
loop_
_entity_poly.entity_id
_entity_poly.type
_entity_poly.pdbx_seq_one_letter_code
_entity_poly.pdbx_strand_id
1 'polypeptide(L)'
;MQTPMPRLILFNKPWGVLPQFTDRSMGDAPRATLSDFIDVPGVYPAGRLDKDSEGLMLLTDDGRLQARIADPKHKMSKTYLVQVEGNIDEAALAALRRGVMLNDGPALPAEAEAIAPPDLWPRDPPIRVRQMVPDRWLRLTIRE
;
A
#
# COMPACT_ATOMS: atom_id res chain seq x y z
N MET A 1 38.54 1.63 -5.24
CA MET A 1 37.31 0.84 -5.40
C MET A 1 36.12 1.78 -5.49
N GLN A 2 35.30 1.56 -6.47
CA GLN A 2 34.07 2.32 -6.58
C GLN A 2 33.02 1.73 -5.65
N THR A 3 32.32 2.61 -4.92
CA THR A 3 31.15 2.20 -4.14
C THR A 3 30.04 1.80 -5.12
N PRO A 4 29.41 0.61 -4.97
CA PRO A 4 28.30 0.26 -5.82
C PRO A 4 27.19 1.30 -5.71
N MET A 5 26.56 1.61 -6.84
CA MET A 5 25.42 2.52 -6.83
C MET A 5 24.24 1.86 -6.11
N PRO A 6 23.52 2.61 -5.28
CA PRO A 6 22.31 2.09 -4.64
C PRO A 6 21.29 1.66 -5.69
N ARG A 7 20.60 0.55 -5.40
CA ARG A 7 19.50 0.06 -6.25
C ARG A 7 18.18 0.40 -5.60
N LEU A 8 17.24 0.81 -6.42
CA LEU A 8 15.86 1.03 -6.01
C LEU A 8 14.96 0.24 -6.95
N ILE A 9 14.17 -0.65 -6.38
CA ILE A 9 13.22 -1.46 -7.11
C ILE A 9 11.82 -0.94 -6.88
N LEU A 10 11.10 -0.69 -7.97
CA LEU A 10 9.69 -0.37 -7.97
C LEU A 10 8.94 -1.65 -8.31
N PHE A 11 8.22 -2.19 -7.34
CA PHE A 11 7.49 -3.42 -7.49
C PHE A 11 5.99 -3.18 -7.41
N ASN A 12 5.26 -3.66 -8.40
CA ASN A 12 3.80 -3.66 -8.35
C ASN A 12 3.35 -4.95 -7.67
N LYS A 13 3.19 -4.88 -6.35
CA LYS A 13 2.88 -6.05 -5.54
C LYS A 13 1.45 -6.54 -5.83
N PRO A 14 1.28 -7.82 -6.21
CA PRO A 14 -0.05 -8.40 -6.38
C PRO A 14 -0.79 -8.56 -5.05
N TRP A 15 -2.10 -8.62 -5.12
CA TRP A 15 -2.93 -9.02 -3.98
C TRP A 15 -2.53 -10.42 -3.50
N GLY A 16 -2.54 -10.63 -2.20
CA GLY A 16 -2.29 -11.93 -1.62
C GLY A 16 -0.81 -12.27 -1.41
N VAL A 17 0.09 -11.37 -1.76
CA VAL A 17 1.52 -11.55 -1.59
C VAL A 17 1.98 -10.86 -0.30
N LEU A 18 2.72 -11.58 0.55
CA LEU A 18 3.27 -11.00 1.77
C LEU A 18 4.33 -9.95 1.45
N PRO A 19 4.36 -8.82 2.18
CA PRO A 19 5.36 -7.76 1.96
C PRO A 19 6.71 -8.10 2.60
N GLN A 20 7.17 -9.33 2.43
CA GLN A 20 8.43 -9.83 2.98
C GLN A 20 8.89 -11.03 2.17
N PHE A 21 10.16 -11.42 2.36
CA PHE A 21 10.78 -12.50 1.58
C PHE A 21 10.53 -13.89 2.15
N THR A 22 10.03 -13.99 3.37
CA THR A 22 9.81 -15.27 4.03
C THR A 22 8.39 -15.36 4.58
N ASP A 23 7.86 -16.60 4.59
CA ASP A 23 6.60 -16.91 5.26
C ASP A 23 6.92 -17.66 6.55
N ARG A 24 6.69 -17.00 7.68
CA ARG A 24 6.94 -17.57 9.01
C ARG A 24 5.72 -18.25 9.61
N SER A 25 4.63 -18.35 8.85
CA SER A 25 3.45 -19.03 9.34
C SER A 25 3.71 -20.53 9.45
N MET A 26 3.05 -21.16 10.42
CA MET A 26 3.11 -22.62 10.63
C MET A 26 1.95 -23.32 9.93
N GLY A 27 1.33 -22.68 8.97
CA GLY A 27 0.20 -23.23 8.22
C GLY A 27 0.61 -24.33 7.24
N ASP A 28 -0.37 -25.16 6.85
CA ASP A 28 -0.14 -26.29 5.96
C ASP A 28 0.18 -25.86 4.53
N ALA A 29 -0.28 -24.67 4.12
CA ALA A 29 -0.04 -24.13 2.78
C ALA A 29 0.85 -22.89 2.87
N PRO A 30 2.01 -22.88 2.20
CA PRO A 30 2.86 -21.70 2.17
C PRO A 30 2.15 -20.55 1.41
N ARG A 31 2.30 -19.32 1.93
CA ARG A 31 1.76 -18.13 1.30
C ARG A 31 2.81 -17.55 0.34
N ALA A 32 2.33 -16.88 -0.71
CA ALA A 32 3.22 -16.19 -1.64
C ALA A 32 3.97 -15.05 -0.93
N THR A 33 5.22 -14.89 -1.27
CA THR A 33 6.10 -13.87 -0.70
C THR A 33 6.80 -13.10 -1.81
N LEU A 34 7.56 -12.08 -1.43
CA LEU A 34 8.38 -11.31 -2.38
C LEU A 34 9.41 -12.20 -3.09
N SER A 35 9.83 -13.30 -2.45
CA SER A 35 10.81 -14.23 -3.06
C SER A 35 10.30 -14.87 -4.34
N ASP A 36 8.97 -14.97 -4.50
CA ASP A 36 8.37 -15.55 -5.70
C ASP A 36 8.46 -14.62 -6.91
N PHE A 37 8.75 -13.35 -6.69
CA PHE A 37 8.71 -12.31 -7.74
C PHE A 37 10.03 -11.57 -7.90
N ILE A 38 10.80 -11.42 -6.84
CA ILE A 38 12.00 -10.58 -6.83
C ILE A 38 13.21 -11.46 -6.58
N ASP A 39 14.09 -11.55 -7.59
CA ASP A 39 15.33 -12.29 -7.53
C ASP A 39 16.51 -11.33 -7.60
N VAL A 40 16.57 -10.40 -6.65
CA VAL A 40 17.67 -9.45 -6.50
C VAL A 40 18.18 -9.55 -5.07
N PRO A 41 19.39 -10.07 -4.86
CA PRO A 41 19.90 -10.21 -3.50
C PRO A 41 20.23 -8.86 -2.87
N GLY A 42 20.10 -8.79 -1.56
CA GLY A 42 20.54 -7.65 -0.78
C GLY A 42 19.56 -6.47 -0.73
N VAL A 43 18.39 -6.58 -1.37
CA VAL A 43 17.38 -5.52 -1.28
C VAL A 43 16.36 -5.86 -0.20
N TYR A 44 15.86 -4.80 0.46
CA TYR A 44 14.89 -4.91 1.54
C TYR A 44 13.75 -3.93 1.33
N PRO A 45 12.54 -4.27 1.78
CA PRO A 45 11.42 -3.34 1.67
C PRO A 45 11.68 -2.01 2.38
N ALA A 46 11.34 -0.93 1.70
CA ALA A 46 11.30 0.40 2.27
C ALA A 46 9.84 0.78 2.51
N GLY A 47 9.35 0.51 3.70
CA GLY A 47 7.93 0.52 4.01
C GLY A 47 7.29 -0.82 3.66
N ARG A 48 6.00 -0.91 3.88
CA ARG A 48 5.23 -2.14 3.65
C ARG A 48 3.93 -1.83 2.96
N LEU A 49 3.48 -2.80 2.17
CA LEU A 49 2.15 -2.80 1.60
C LEU A 49 1.51 -4.14 1.99
N ASP A 50 0.38 -4.09 2.67
CA ASP A 50 -0.24 -5.27 3.26
C ASP A 50 -0.48 -6.39 2.25
N LYS A 51 -0.60 -7.62 2.75
CA LYS A 51 -0.91 -8.79 1.93
C LYS A 51 -2.14 -8.56 1.06
N ASP A 52 -3.17 -7.94 1.64
CA ASP A 52 -4.46 -7.71 0.97
C ASP A 52 -4.50 -6.43 0.13
N SER A 53 -3.38 -5.74 0.03
CA SER A 53 -3.25 -4.55 -0.81
C SER A 53 -2.42 -4.88 -2.04
N GLU A 54 -2.62 -4.12 -3.09
CA GLU A 54 -1.85 -4.25 -4.33
C GLU A 54 -1.33 -2.89 -4.76
N GLY A 55 -0.21 -2.88 -5.48
CA GLY A 55 0.36 -1.67 -6.01
C GLY A 55 1.81 -1.46 -5.63
N LEU A 56 2.23 -0.20 -5.63
CA LEU A 56 3.62 0.18 -5.50
C LEU A 56 4.21 -0.18 -4.15
N MET A 57 5.30 -0.91 -4.19
CA MET A 57 6.16 -1.22 -3.07
C MET A 57 7.60 -0.95 -3.47
N LEU A 58 8.35 -0.28 -2.60
CA LEU A 58 9.73 0.09 -2.87
C LEU A 58 10.69 -0.83 -2.11
N LEU A 59 11.76 -1.24 -2.79
CA LEU A 59 12.82 -2.03 -2.16
C LEU A 59 14.17 -1.43 -2.54
N THR A 60 15.12 -1.48 -1.62
CA THR A 60 16.45 -0.93 -1.86
C THR A 60 17.51 -1.68 -1.05
N ASP A 61 18.75 -1.63 -1.53
CA ASP A 61 19.91 -2.11 -0.80
C ASP A 61 20.60 -0.99 0.00
N ASP A 62 20.07 0.23 -0.06
CA ASP A 62 20.62 1.39 0.65
C ASP A 62 19.83 1.65 1.92
N GLY A 63 20.45 1.40 3.08
CA GLY A 63 19.81 1.58 4.38
C GLY A 63 19.39 3.01 4.67
N ARG A 64 20.12 4.00 4.18
CA ARG A 64 19.74 5.42 4.35
C ARG A 64 18.49 5.74 3.55
N LEU A 65 18.42 5.29 2.33
CA LEU A 65 17.23 5.49 1.49
C LEU A 65 16.03 4.76 2.08
N GLN A 66 16.23 3.52 2.54
CA GLN A 66 15.18 2.76 3.20
C GLN A 66 14.61 3.52 4.39
N ALA A 67 15.47 4.07 5.24
CA ALA A 67 15.04 4.83 6.41
C ALA A 67 14.27 6.09 6.02
N ARG A 68 14.74 6.80 5.00
CA ARG A 68 14.06 8.02 4.53
C ARG A 68 12.67 7.74 3.98
N ILE A 69 12.49 6.60 3.35
CA ILE A 69 11.18 6.21 2.80
C ILE A 69 10.26 5.69 3.90
N ALA A 70 10.78 4.84 4.79
CA ALA A 70 9.98 4.08 5.74
C ALA A 70 9.77 4.79 7.08
N ASP A 71 10.69 5.66 7.49
CA ASP A 71 10.64 6.27 8.82
C ASP A 71 9.53 7.33 8.90
N PRO A 72 8.58 7.19 9.83
CA PRO A 72 7.52 8.17 10.03
C PRO A 72 8.04 9.60 10.30
N LYS A 73 9.25 9.75 10.79
CA LYS A 73 9.87 11.08 11.03
C LYS A 73 10.01 11.88 9.75
N HIS A 74 10.20 11.24 8.61
CA HIS A 74 10.36 11.92 7.33
C HIS A 74 9.02 12.25 6.68
N LYS A 75 7.91 11.74 7.21
CA LYS A 75 6.54 12.05 6.81
C LYS A 75 6.33 11.99 5.30
N MET A 76 6.94 11.00 4.66
CA MET A 76 6.72 10.80 3.23
C MET A 76 5.26 10.48 2.97
N SER A 77 4.64 11.21 2.06
CA SER A 77 3.23 10.98 1.74
C SER A 77 3.03 9.67 0.99
N LYS A 78 1.91 9.02 1.26
CA LYS A 78 1.48 7.80 0.58
C LYS A 78 0.09 8.03 0.03
N THR A 79 -0.10 7.75 -1.25
CA THR A 79 -1.38 7.93 -1.91
C THR A 79 -1.97 6.57 -2.24
N TYR A 80 -3.21 6.37 -1.84
CA TYR A 80 -3.97 5.14 -2.09
C TYR A 80 -5.19 5.45 -2.94
N LEU A 81 -5.48 4.55 -3.87
CA LEU A 81 -6.76 4.53 -4.57
C LEU A 81 -7.63 3.50 -3.87
N VAL A 82 -8.72 3.94 -3.28
CA VAL A 82 -9.55 3.12 -2.41
C VAL A 82 -10.92 2.95 -3.03
N GLN A 83 -11.31 1.70 -3.23
CA GLN A 83 -12.64 1.35 -3.67
C GLN A 83 -13.52 1.05 -2.46
N VAL A 84 -14.68 1.68 -2.40
CA VAL A 84 -15.63 1.51 -1.30
C VAL A 84 -17.01 1.18 -1.82
N GLU A 85 -17.79 0.47 -1.04
CA GLU A 85 -19.21 0.26 -1.30
C GLU A 85 -20.01 1.43 -0.77
N GLY A 86 -20.99 1.88 -1.55
CA GLY A 86 -21.84 3.00 -1.18
C GLY A 86 -21.33 4.35 -1.68
N ASN A 87 -22.16 5.36 -1.54
CA ASN A 87 -21.82 6.70 -1.99
C ASN A 87 -20.87 7.37 -1.00
N ILE A 88 -19.96 8.19 -1.55
CA ILE A 88 -19.03 9.00 -0.77
C ILE A 88 -19.61 10.42 -0.72
N ASP A 89 -20.02 10.88 0.46
CA ASP A 89 -20.54 12.22 0.62
C ASP A 89 -19.47 13.19 1.15
N GLU A 90 -19.78 14.49 1.10
CA GLU A 90 -18.83 15.50 1.57
C GLU A 90 -18.56 15.40 3.07
N ALA A 91 -19.51 14.94 3.86
CA ALA A 91 -19.29 14.75 5.29
C ALA A 91 -18.24 13.68 5.57
N ALA A 92 -18.26 12.58 4.80
CA ALA A 92 -17.27 11.53 4.91
C ALA A 92 -15.89 12.03 4.49
N LEU A 93 -15.80 12.75 3.38
CA LEU A 93 -14.53 13.32 2.93
C LEU A 93 -13.99 14.34 3.93
N ALA A 94 -14.85 15.20 4.48
CA ALA A 94 -14.45 16.16 5.49
C ALA A 94 -13.91 15.47 6.75
N ALA A 95 -14.53 14.37 7.16
CA ALA A 95 -14.05 13.59 8.31
C ALA A 95 -12.66 13.01 8.07
N LEU A 96 -12.40 12.46 6.89
CA LEU A 96 -11.08 11.95 6.53
C LEU A 96 -10.03 13.06 6.50
N ARG A 97 -10.39 14.23 5.99
CA ARG A 97 -9.47 15.37 5.92
C ARG A 97 -9.10 15.92 7.30
N ARG A 98 -10.00 15.84 8.26
CA ARG A 98 -9.73 16.25 9.66
C ARG A 98 -8.95 15.22 10.44
N GLY A 99 -9.04 13.96 10.04
CA GLY A 99 -8.53 12.82 10.78
C GLY A 99 -9.63 12.13 11.55
N VAL A 100 -9.81 10.84 11.28
CA VAL A 100 -10.83 10.01 11.93
C VAL A 100 -10.25 9.31 13.15
N MET A 101 -11.12 8.89 14.07
CA MET A 101 -10.70 8.09 15.22
C MET A 101 -10.57 6.64 14.80
N LEU A 102 -9.38 6.08 15.00
CA LEU A 102 -9.09 4.67 14.79
C LEU A 102 -9.03 3.93 16.11
N ASN A 103 -8.94 2.61 16.06
CA ASN A 103 -8.89 1.78 17.28
C ASN A 103 -7.66 2.09 18.16
N ASP A 104 -6.57 2.49 17.53
CA ASP A 104 -5.30 2.80 18.21
C ASP A 104 -5.07 4.30 18.41
N GLY A 105 -6.07 5.14 18.15
CA GLY A 105 -6.00 6.57 18.34
C GLY A 105 -6.46 7.38 17.14
N PRO A 106 -6.36 8.72 17.20
CA PRO A 106 -6.77 9.57 16.10
C PRO A 106 -5.78 9.45 14.93
N ALA A 107 -6.33 9.38 13.71
CA ALA A 107 -5.51 9.49 12.51
C ALA A 107 -5.11 10.95 12.28
N LEU A 108 -3.96 11.14 11.63
CA LEU A 108 -3.56 12.47 11.18
C LEU A 108 -4.51 12.96 10.08
N PRO A 109 -4.61 14.29 9.89
CA PRO A 109 -5.34 14.84 8.75
C PRO A 109 -4.83 14.26 7.43
N ALA A 110 -5.74 13.98 6.51
CA ALA A 110 -5.42 13.38 5.22
C ALA A 110 -5.96 14.25 4.08
N GLU A 111 -5.41 14.07 2.89
CA GLU A 111 -6.03 14.57 1.67
C GLU A 111 -6.96 13.49 1.16
N ALA A 112 -8.20 13.84 0.85
CA ALA A 112 -9.19 12.90 0.38
C ALA A 112 -10.07 13.54 -0.68
N GLU A 113 -10.27 12.84 -1.81
CA GLU A 113 -11.18 13.29 -2.84
C GLU A 113 -11.86 12.10 -3.52
N ALA A 114 -13.12 12.28 -3.88
CA ALA A 114 -13.82 11.31 -4.71
C ALA A 114 -13.31 11.42 -6.15
N ILE A 115 -13.06 10.26 -6.78
CA ILE A 115 -12.56 10.21 -8.15
C ILE A 115 -13.43 9.29 -8.99
N ALA A 116 -13.33 9.43 -10.31
CA ALA A 116 -13.89 8.46 -11.24
C ALA A 116 -13.15 7.12 -11.09
N PRO A 117 -13.77 5.98 -11.46
CA PRO A 117 -13.06 4.71 -11.44
C PRO A 117 -11.75 4.81 -12.22
N PRO A 118 -10.61 4.50 -11.59
CA PRO A 118 -9.32 4.62 -12.27
C PRO A 118 -9.11 3.49 -13.26
N ASP A 119 -8.30 3.76 -14.29
CA ASP A 119 -7.88 2.76 -15.25
C ASP A 119 -6.73 1.95 -14.64
N LEU A 120 -7.04 0.79 -14.09
CA LEU A 120 -6.08 -0.09 -13.45
C LEU A 120 -6.00 -1.42 -14.17
N TRP A 121 -5.00 -2.21 -13.80
CA TRP A 121 -4.90 -3.60 -14.23
C TRP A 121 -6.12 -4.41 -13.75
N PRO A 122 -6.50 -5.50 -14.44
CA PRO A 122 -7.53 -6.40 -13.93
C PRO A 122 -7.12 -6.98 -12.59
N ARG A 123 -8.03 -6.96 -11.64
CA ARG A 123 -7.77 -7.50 -10.30
C ARG A 123 -7.91 -9.01 -10.29
N ASP A 124 -6.99 -9.68 -9.60
CA ASP A 124 -6.98 -11.13 -9.46
C ASP A 124 -6.67 -11.49 -8.00
N PRO A 125 -7.61 -12.01 -7.23
CA PRO A 125 -9.01 -12.26 -7.62
C PRO A 125 -9.81 -10.97 -7.77
N PRO A 126 -10.88 -11.00 -8.61
CA PRO A 126 -11.71 -9.81 -8.75
C PRO A 126 -12.41 -9.48 -7.45
N ILE A 127 -12.66 -8.18 -7.25
CA ILE A 127 -13.37 -7.73 -6.06
C ILE A 127 -14.84 -8.15 -6.13
N ARG A 128 -15.43 -8.45 -4.97
CA ARG A 128 -16.84 -8.75 -4.88
C ARG A 128 -17.68 -7.53 -5.23
N VAL A 129 -18.69 -7.72 -6.07
CA VAL A 129 -19.62 -6.66 -6.45
C VAL A 129 -21.00 -6.99 -5.90
N ARG A 130 -21.62 -6.04 -5.21
CA ARG A 130 -23.00 -6.13 -4.76
C ARG A 130 -23.91 -5.44 -5.76
N GLN A 131 -24.99 -6.10 -6.17
CA GLN A 131 -25.87 -5.60 -7.22
C GLN A 131 -26.59 -4.30 -6.83
N MET A 132 -26.94 -4.13 -5.56
CA MET A 132 -27.77 -3.02 -5.10
C MET A 132 -26.94 -1.91 -4.42
N VAL A 133 -25.63 -2.05 -4.36
CA VAL A 133 -24.75 -1.10 -3.69
C VAL A 133 -23.75 -0.56 -4.72
N PRO A 134 -23.72 0.76 -4.95
CA PRO A 134 -22.77 1.31 -5.90
C PRO A 134 -21.34 1.19 -5.37
N ASP A 135 -20.39 0.98 -6.28
CA ASP A 135 -18.97 1.08 -6.00
C ASP A 135 -18.50 2.49 -6.32
N ARG A 136 -17.72 3.06 -5.42
CA ARG A 136 -17.14 4.39 -5.59
C ARG A 136 -15.66 4.34 -5.26
N TRP A 137 -14.93 5.30 -5.79
CA TRP A 137 -13.50 5.40 -5.60
C TRP A 137 -13.12 6.72 -4.97
N LEU A 138 -12.11 6.68 -4.11
CA LEU A 138 -11.49 7.88 -3.58
C LEU A 138 -9.98 7.79 -3.66
N ARG A 139 -9.33 8.94 -3.74
CA ARG A 139 -7.89 9.08 -3.58
C ARG A 139 -7.62 9.60 -2.18
N LEU A 140 -6.82 8.84 -1.44
CA LEU A 140 -6.49 9.17 -0.07
C LEU A 140 -4.98 9.32 0.05
N THR A 141 -4.51 10.48 0.50
CA THR A 141 -3.09 10.74 0.72
C THR A 141 -2.84 10.96 2.20
N ILE A 142 -1.96 10.16 2.77
CA ILE A 142 -1.61 10.19 4.19
C ILE A 142 -0.12 10.35 4.36
N ARG A 143 0.30 10.79 5.57
CA ARG A 143 1.70 11.02 5.93
C ARG A 143 2.07 10.34 7.24
N GLU A 144 1.59 9.15 7.44
CA GLU A 144 1.85 8.38 8.66
C GLU A 144 2.25 6.93 8.35
#